data_197be660267c6ed0034a56afb4967c79
#
_entry.id   197be660267c6ed0034a56afb4967c79
#
_cell.length_a   1.000
_cell.length_b   1.000
_cell.length_c   1.000
_cell.angle_alpha   90.00
_cell.angle_beta   90.00
_cell.angle_gamma   90.00
#
_symmetry.space_group_name_H-M   'P 1'
#
loop_
_entity.id
_entity.type
_entity.pdbx_description
1 polymer ?
#
loop_
_entity_poly.entity_id
_entity_poly.type
_entity_poly.pdbx_seq_one_letter_code
_entity_poly.pdbx_strand_id
1 'polypeptide(L)'
;MKTLSALILGIWLTLSMAAQQAEWCRNLPRAAYSKLERVAVADSWFEVYRIRPGVFAIYEPHQLEEVISYLIVGDEKAGDEKAGGDRALLFDTGMGISNIQAVVSGLTKLPVSVVNSHTHNDHVGDNWRFSDVYGMDTDFTRTNALGSKQDAQAELAPEELCGALPAGFDAKAYATKPFHITHWLHDGDKIDLGGRTLKVIGTPGHTPDAIALLDEKNGLLFTGDSFYLGPIYLYRPETDLDAYVASMEKLAALVPRLQLLLPSHNTPVADPGYLPKVVSAMQQVRRGEVKPVAKDGKHEYLFEGFSFLMR
;
A
#
# COMPACT_ATOMS: atom_id res chain seq x y z
N MET A 1 28.30 -53.44 52.98
CA MET A 1 27.09 -52.88 52.34
C MET A 1 27.47 -51.51 51.77
N LYS A 2 27.63 -51.42 50.44
CA LYS A 2 27.98 -50.14 49.72
C LYS A 2 26.73 -49.69 49.00
N THR A 3 26.16 -48.56 49.43
CA THR A 3 25.00 -47.94 48.79
C THR A 3 25.50 -47.14 47.58
N LEU A 4 25.04 -47.50 46.40
CA LEU A 4 25.24 -46.81 45.12
C LEU A 4 24.16 -45.74 44.99
N SER A 5 24.53 -44.47 45.04
CA SER A 5 23.65 -43.34 44.71
C SER A 5 23.67 -43.10 43.19
N ALA A 6 22.55 -43.35 42.52
CA ALA A 6 22.38 -43.01 41.08
C ALA A 6 21.99 -41.54 40.94
N LEU A 7 22.86 -40.75 40.31
CA LEU A 7 22.59 -39.38 39.88
C LEU A 7 21.78 -39.46 38.56
N ILE A 8 20.51 -39.08 38.60
CA ILE A 8 19.67 -38.91 37.38
C ILE A 8 19.92 -37.48 36.85
N LEU A 9 20.69 -37.39 35.77
CA LEU A 9 20.88 -36.16 35.02
C LEU A 9 19.64 -35.93 34.15
N GLY A 10 18.77 -35.01 34.58
CA GLY A 10 17.62 -34.58 33.77
C GLY A 10 18.09 -33.68 32.63
N ILE A 11 18.09 -34.20 31.41
CA ILE A 11 18.32 -33.40 30.19
C ILE A 11 17.02 -32.66 29.91
N TRP A 12 16.99 -31.34 30.20
CA TRP A 12 15.94 -30.46 29.73
C TRP A 12 16.15 -30.19 28.24
N LEU A 13 15.45 -30.89 27.37
CA LEU A 13 15.30 -30.51 25.97
C LEU A 13 14.46 -29.24 25.92
N THR A 14 15.09 -28.09 25.79
CA THR A 14 14.42 -26.87 25.34
C THR A 14 14.08 -27.06 23.87
N LEU A 15 12.86 -27.50 23.58
CA LEU A 15 12.28 -27.34 22.26
C LEU A 15 12.14 -25.83 22.02
N SER A 16 13.06 -25.25 21.28
CA SER A 16 12.82 -23.96 20.64
C SER A 16 11.70 -24.18 19.62
N MET A 17 10.47 -23.79 19.96
CA MET A 17 9.43 -23.59 18.98
C MET A 17 9.90 -22.44 18.08
N ALA A 18 10.62 -22.76 17.01
CA ALA A 18 10.72 -21.83 15.91
C ALA A 18 9.28 -21.54 15.49
N ALA A 19 8.81 -20.31 15.68
CA ALA A 19 7.51 -19.89 15.21
C ALA A 19 7.45 -20.25 13.72
N GLN A 20 6.47 -21.07 13.33
CA GLN A 20 6.34 -21.48 11.94
C GLN A 20 5.99 -20.24 11.15
N GLN A 21 6.90 -19.83 10.28
CA GLN A 21 6.73 -18.66 9.43
C GLN A 21 5.44 -18.81 8.61
N ALA A 22 4.64 -17.76 8.53
CA ALA A 22 3.41 -17.76 7.75
C ALA A 22 3.67 -18.21 6.29
N GLU A 23 2.72 -18.90 5.69
CA GLU A 23 2.92 -19.52 4.37
C GLU A 23 3.20 -18.47 3.28
N TRP A 24 2.52 -17.33 3.35
CA TRP A 24 2.70 -16.24 2.38
C TRP A 24 4.13 -15.67 2.36
N CYS A 25 4.83 -15.67 3.49
CA CYS A 25 6.22 -15.23 3.58
C CYS A 25 7.18 -16.00 2.65
N ARG A 26 6.84 -17.24 2.30
CA ARG A 26 7.68 -18.08 1.42
C ARG A 26 7.69 -17.60 -0.03
N ASN A 27 6.74 -16.74 -0.38
CA ASN A 27 6.61 -16.19 -1.72
C ASN A 27 7.37 -14.85 -1.88
N LEU A 28 8.02 -14.37 -0.82
CA LEU A 28 8.79 -13.13 -0.81
C LEU A 28 10.27 -13.35 -1.13
N PRO A 29 10.92 -12.39 -1.81
CA PRO A 29 10.30 -11.27 -2.52
C PRO A 29 9.54 -11.75 -3.76
N ARG A 30 8.42 -11.10 -4.08
CA ARG A 30 7.66 -11.44 -5.30
C ARG A 30 8.51 -11.25 -6.55
N ALA A 31 8.31 -12.10 -7.57
CA ALA A 31 9.14 -12.12 -8.79
C ALA A 31 9.18 -10.76 -9.52
N ALA A 32 8.14 -9.93 -9.39
CA ALA A 32 8.09 -8.60 -10.00
C ALA A 32 9.24 -7.68 -9.56
N TYR A 33 9.67 -7.79 -8.31
CA TYR A 33 10.74 -6.95 -7.75
C TYR A 33 12.13 -7.27 -8.32
N SER A 34 12.39 -8.50 -8.76
CA SER A 34 13.69 -8.91 -9.28
C SER A 34 14.15 -8.16 -10.54
N LYS A 35 13.22 -7.49 -11.22
CA LYS A 35 13.49 -6.72 -12.45
C LYS A 35 13.71 -5.24 -12.19
N LEU A 36 13.62 -4.79 -10.92
CA LEU A 36 13.72 -3.39 -10.54
C LEU A 36 15.07 -3.09 -9.89
N GLU A 37 15.53 -1.87 -10.06
CA GLU A 37 16.72 -1.36 -9.37
C GLU A 37 16.40 -1.16 -7.89
N ARG A 38 17.02 -1.96 -7.03
CA ARG A 38 16.91 -1.78 -5.58
C ARG A 38 17.80 -0.63 -5.11
N VAL A 39 17.23 0.30 -4.35
CA VAL A 39 17.93 1.42 -3.73
C VAL A 39 18.24 1.07 -2.29
N ALA A 40 19.51 1.20 -1.87
CA ALA A 40 19.89 0.92 -0.50
C ALA A 40 19.33 1.97 0.47
N VAL A 41 18.68 1.50 1.53
CA VAL A 41 18.19 2.32 2.65
C VAL A 41 18.66 1.72 3.98
N ALA A 42 18.75 2.56 5.03
CA ALA A 42 19.26 2.12 6.32
C ALA A 42 18.23 1.32 7.12
N ASP A 43 16.97 1.59 6.93
CA ASP A 43 15.88 0.92 7.64
C ASP A 43 15.53 -0.40 6.96
N SER A 44 15.74 -1.52 7.66
CA SER A 44 15.51 -2.87 7.13
C SER A 44 14.04 -3.28 7.07
N TRP A 45 13.13 -2.50 7.64
CA TRP A 45 11.70 -2.72 7.50
C TRP A 45 11.21 -2.45 6.07
N PHE A 46 11.88 -1.54 5.36
CA PHE A 46 11.53 -1.15 4.02
C PHE A 46 12.49 -1.71 2.97
N GLU A 47 11.95 -2.04 1.82
CA GLU A 47 12.70 -2.21 0.57
C GLU A 47 12.32 -1.07 -0.39
N VAL A 48 13.30 -0.43 -1.01
CA VAL A 48 13.06 0.67 -1.94
C VAL A 48 13.49 0.30 -3.34
N TYR A 49 12.63 0.57 -4.31
CA TYR A 49 12.88 0.27 -5.72
C TYR A 49 12.63 1.48 -6.60
N ARG A 50 13.54 1.73 -7.54
CA ARG A 50 13.36 2.76 -8.56
C ARG A 50 12.47 2.22 -9.68
N ILE A 51 11.31 2.86 -9.91
CA ILE A 51 10.36 2.48 -10.96
C ILE A 51 10.65 3.24 -12.26
N ARG A 52 10.86 4.55 -12.14
CA ARG A 52 11.18 5.50 -13.22
C ARG A 52 12.04 6.62 -12.64
N PRO A 53 12.69 7.48 -13.48
CA PRO A 53 13.30 8.68 -12.98
C PRO A 53 12.33 9.48 -12.10
N GLY A 54 12.76 9.81 -10.89
CA GLY A 54 11.94 10.52 -9.91
C GLY A 54 10.76 9.74 -9.30
N VAL A 55 10.63 8.41 -9.53
CA VAL A 55 9.56 7.59 -8.92
C VAL A 55 10.17 6.39 -8.22
N PHE A 56 9.91 6.28 -6.92
CA PHE A 56 10.38 5.20 -6.07
C PHE A 56 9.19 4.50 -5.40
N ALA A 57 9.21 3.17 -5.41
CA ALA A 57 8.32 2.35 -4.59
C ALA A 57 9.02 2.07 -3.26
N ILE A 58 8.35 2.33 -2.15
CA ILE A 58 8.79 2.04 -0.78
C ILE A 58 7.88 0.93 -0.28
N TYR A 59 8.41 -0.27 -0.18
CA TYR A 59 7.67 -1.52 0.05
C TYR A 59 7.90 -2.03 1.47
N GLU A 60 6.85 -2.53 2.12
CA GLU A 60 6.87 -3.14 3.45
C GLU A 60 6.67 -4.67 3.37
N PRO A 61 7.73 -5.47 3.13
CA PRO A 61 7.64 -6.91 2.90
C PRO A 61 7.39 -7.75 4.16
N HIS A 62 7.31 -7.13 5.33
CA HIS A 62 7.26 -7.85 6.60
C HIS A 62 5.86 -7.96 7.21
N GLN A 63 4.84 -7.47 6.50
CA GLN A 63 3.44 -7.53 6.90
C GLN A 63 2.56 -7.97 5.71
N LEU A 64 1.48 -8.70 5.96
CA LEU A 64 0.65 -9.41 4.96
C LEU A 64 0.07 -8.49 3.88
N GLU A 65 -0.28 -7.25 4.24
CA GLU A 65 -0.79 -6.28 3.28
C GLU A 65 0.25 -5.88 2.22
N GLU A 66 1.55 -6.12 2.50
CA GLU A 66 2.63 -5.84 1.54
C GLU A 66 2.50 -4.44 0.92
N VAL A 67 2.25 -3.43 1.78
CA VAL A 67 1.95 -2.06 1.36
C VAL A 67 3.11 -1.44 0.59
N ILE A 68 2.78 -0.67 -0.42
CA ILE A 68 3.71 0.08 -1.25
C ILE A 68 3.31 1.55 -1.27
N SER A 69 4.14 2.38 -0.66
CA SER A 69 4.06 3.83 -0.80
C SER A 69 4.93 4.31 -1.96
N TYR A 70 4.56 5.41 -2.62
CA TYR A 70 5.34 5.92 -3.75
C TYR A 70 5.85 7.33 -3.48
N LEU A 71 7.18 7.50 -3.53
CA LEU A 71 7.80 8.83 -3.57
C LEU A 71 7.89 9.29 -5.03
N ILE A 72 7.25 10.42 -5.33
CA ILE A 72 7.17 11.04 -6.66
C ILE A 72 7.85 12.38 -6.58
N VAL A 73 8.98 12.52 -7.26
CA VAL A 73 9.79 13.75 -7.29
C VAL A 73 9.40 14.55 -8.53
N GLY A 74 9.31 15.85 -8.40
CA GLY A 74 9.10 16.76 -9.53
C GLY A 74 10.20 16.60 -10.58
N ASP A 75 9.87 16.88 -11.83
CA ASP A 75 10.83 16.82 -12.95
C ASP A 75 11.67 18.09 -13.03
N GLU A 76 12.83 18.01 -13.71
CA GLU A 76 13.59 19.19 -14.10
C GLU A 76 12.76 20.06 -15.05
N LYS A 77 12.81 21.39 -14.83
CA LYS A 77 12.15 22.33 -15.73
C LYS A 77 12.93 22.41 -17.04
N ALA A 78 12.24 22.31 -18.16
CA ALA A 78 12.85 22.45 -19.48
C ALA A 78 13.57 23.79 -19.60
N GLY A 79 14.89 23.77 -19.85
CA GLY A 79 15.74 24.95 -20.01
C GLY A 79 16.51 25.40 -18.76
N ASP A 80 16.36 24.74 -17.64
CA ASP A 80 17.17 24.94 -16.43
C ASP A 80 17.76 23.61 -15.95
N GLU A 81 18.94 23.27 -16.46
CA GLU A 81 19.65 22.02 -16.13
C GLU A 81 20.04 21.89 -14.63
N LYS A 82 19.81 22.94 -13.85
CA LYS A 82 20.09 22.99 -12.40
C LYS A 82 18.85 22.96 -11.54
N ALA A 83 17.65 23.12 -12.11
CA ALA A 83 16.38 23.10 -11.39
C ALA A 83 15.73 21.73 -11.54
N GLY A 84 16.03 20.80 -10.64
CA GLY A 84 15.15 19.68 -10.33
C GLY A 84 13.76 20.20 -9.94
N GLY A 85 12.77 19.30 -9.77
CA GLY A 85 11.45 19.69 -9.28
C GLY A 85 11.51 20.49 -7.99
N ASP A 86 10.50 21.30 -7.75
CA ASP A 86 10.46 22.20 -6.58
C ASP A 86 10.04 21.47 -5.30
N ARG A 87 9.38 20.31 -5.43
CA ARG A 87 8.88 19.46 -4.34
C ARG A 87 8.72 18.01 -4.74
N ALA A 88 8.46 17.15 -3.76
CA ALA A 88 8.09 15.76 -3.95
C ALA A 88 6.75 15.47 -3.27
N LEU A 89 6.11 14.40 -3.71
CA LEU A 89 4.88 13.88 -3.14
C LEU A 89 5.12 12.44 -2.67
N LEU A 90 4.67 12.12 -1.47
CA LEU A 90 4.57 10.75 -0.99
C LEU A 90 3.11 10.30 -1.11
N PHE A 91 2.85 9.31 -1.95
CA PHE A 91 1.55 8.67 -2.11
C PHE A 91 1.50 7.49 -1.16
N ASP A 92 0.67 7.60 -0.13
CA ASP A 92 0.56 6.76 1.05
C ASP A 92 1.78 6.82 1.99
N THR A 93 1.58 6.46 3.26
CA THR A 93 2.62 6.46 4.30
C THR A 93 2.77 5.12 4.99
N GLY A 94 2.18 4.07 4.41
CA GLY A 94 2.30 2.70 4.89
C GLY A 94 1.68 2.46 6.26
N MET A 95 2.12 1.36 6.86
CA MET A 95 1.62 0.85 8.14
C MET A 95 1.99 1.75 9.34
N GLY A 96 3.07 2.53 9.25
CA GLY A 96 3.61 3.27 10.39
C GLY A 96 4.29 2.38 11.45
N ILE A 97 4.67 1.16 11.07
CA ILE A 97 5.46 0.25 11.92
C ILE A 97 6.91 0.73 12.01
N SER A 98 7.46 1.27 10.93
CA SER A 98 8.75 1.96 10.95
C SER A 98 8.63 3.37 10.38
N ASN A 99 9.74 4.13 10.35
CA ASN A 99 9.72 5.55 10.04
C ASN A 99 9.93 5.81 8.54
N ILE A 100 8.84 5.87 7.76
CA ILE A 100 8.92 6.15 6.33
C ILE A 100 9.46 7.56 6.03
N GLN A 101 9.23 8.55 6.92
CA GLN A 101 9.76 9.90 6.74
C GLN A 101 11.29 9.91 6.71
N ALA A 102 11.95 9.09 7.53
CA ALA A 102 13.40 8.95 7.53
C ALA A 102 13.91 8.35 6.21
N VAL A 103 13.22 7.36 5.66
CA VAL A 103 13.52 6.76 4.34
C VAL A 103 13.39 7.81 3.24
N VAL A 104 12.27 8.51 3.18
CA VAL A 104 12.01 9.57 2.21
C VAL A 104 13.06 10.69 2.29
N SER A 105 13.46 11.11 3.49
CA SER A 105 14.51 12.12 3.70
C SER A 105 15.90 11.68 3.24
N GLY A 106 16.12 10.36 3.12
CA GLY A 106 17.31 9.77 2.51
C GLY A 106 17.27 9.81 0.98
N LEU A 107 16.08 9.73 0.37
CA LEU A 107 15.89 9.67 -1.08
C LEU A 107 15.82 11.05 -1.73
N THR A 108 15.30 12.07 -1.03
CA THR A 108 15.20 13.45 -1.54
C THR A 108 15.46 14.47 -0.44
N LYS A 109 15.91 15.68 -0.84
CA LYS A 109 16.04 16.85 0.05
C LYS A 109 14.97 17.91 -0.24
N LEU A 110 14.10 17.66 -1.18
CA LEU A 110 13.00 18.55 -1.50
C LEU A 110 11.93 18.53 -0.38
N PRO A 111 11.13 19.58 -0.23
CA PRO A 111 9.92 19.54 0.59
C PRO A 111 9.00 18.40 0.11
N VAL A 112 8.48 17.60 1.05
CA VAL A 112 7.62 16.45 0.76
C VAL A 112 6.24 16.71 1.32
N SER A 113 5.23 16.66 0.47
CA SER A 113 3.82 16.59 0.84
C SER A 113 3.35 15.14 0.81
N VAL A 114 2.33 14.80 1.59
CA VAL A 114 1.67 13.49 1.57
C VAL A 114 0.32 13.61 0.88
N VAL A 115 -0.07 12.61 0.11
CA VAL A 115 -1.45 12.36 -0.31
C VAL A 115 -1.75 10.88 -0.15
N ASN A 116 -2.91 10.55 0.38
CA ASN A 116 -3.29 9.14 0.54
C ASN A 116 -4.20 8.70 -0.59
N SER A 117 -4.00 7.45 -1.04
CA SER A 117 -4.92 6.78 -1.95
C SER A 117 -6.33 6.68 -1.35
N HIS A 118 -6.39 6.44 -0.05
CA HIS A 118 -7.55 6.45 0.82
C HIS A 118 -7.08 6.41 2.29
N THR A 119 -7.99 6.38 3.24
CA THR A 119 -7.62 6.52 4.66
C THR A 119 -7.80 5.25 5.50
N HIS A 120 -7.60 4.05 4.94
CA HIS A 120 -7.38 2.86 5.76
C HIS A 120 -6.06 2.97 6.53
N ASN A 121 -5.96 2.24 7.63
CA ASN A 121 -4.85 2.33 8.58
C ASN A 121 -3.47 2.01 7.98
N ASP A 122 -3.42 1.13 7.03
CA ASP A 122 -2.20 0.69 6.33
C ASP A 122 -1.68 1.69 5.28
N HIS A 123 -2.46 2.73 4.96
CA HIS A 123 -2.06 3.81 4.05
C HIS A 123 -1.71 5.12 4.76
N VAL A 124 -2.12 5.30 6.03
CA VAL A 124 -1.99 6.55 6.76
C VAL A 124 -1.12 6.45 8.02
N GLY A 125 -0.45 5.31 8.23
CA GLY A 125 0.23 4.98 9.48
C GLY A 125 1.25 6.02 9.96
N ASP A 126 1.97 6.65 9.05
CA ASP A 126 2.98 7.66 9.36
C ASP A 126 2.57 9.10 8.94
N ASN A 127 1.30 9.35 8.56
CA ASN A 127 0.81 10.69 8.20
C ASN A 127 1.12 11.75 9.27
N TRP A 128 1.02 11.38 10.54
CA TRP A 128 1.28 12.25 11.68
C TRP A 128 2.69 12.86 11.73
N ARG A 129 3.64 12.30 10.97
CA ARG A 129 5.02 12.81 10.86
C ARG A 129 5.16 13.96 9.86
N PHE A 130 4.16 14.17 9.02
CA PHE A 130 4.21 15.16 7.95
C PHE A 130 3.32 16.36 8.28
N SER A 131 3.81 17.55 7.96
CA SER A 131 3.11 18.82 8.20
C SER A 131 2.26 19.28 7.01
N ASP A 132 2.39 18.62 5.86
CA ASP A 132 1.71 18.98 4.61
C ASP A 132 1.04 17.74 4.04
N VAL A 133 -0.28 17.60 4.30
CA VAL A 133 -1.07 16.39 4.00
C VAL A 133 -2.31 16.76 3.23
N TYR A 134 -2.48 16.14 2.06
CA TYR A 134 -3.65 16.23 1.23
C TYR A 134 -4.60 15.07 1.52
N GLY A 135 -5.90 15.31 1.50
CA GLY A 135 -6.94 14.27 1.65
C GLY A 135 -8.21 14.66 0.92
N MET A 136 -8.97 13.64 0.51
CA MET A 136 -10.29 13.87 -0.11
C MET A 136 -11.27 14.49 0.87
N ASP A 137 -12.06 15.44 0.42
CA ASP A 137 -13.07 16.13 1.23
C ASP A 137 -14.30 15.22 1.46
N THR A 138 -14.14 14.24 2.36
CA THR A 138 -15.18 13.29 2.75
C THR A 138 -15.27 13.16 4.28
N ASP A 139 -16.42 12.72 4.78
CA ASP A 139 -16.59 12.40 6.21
C ASP A 139 -15.77 11.18 6.61
N PHE A 140 -15.51 10.25 5.68
CA PHE A 140 -14.67 9.08 5.89
C PHE A 140 -13.22 9.51 6.19
N THR A 141 -12.64 10.39 5.37
CA THR A 141 -11.31 10.99 5.61
C THR A 141 -11.25 11.70 6.96
N ARG A 142 -12.26 12.52 7.30
CA ARG A 142 -12.29 13.24 8.58
C ARG A 142 -12.32 12.31 9.77
N THR A 143 -13.08 11.22 9.67
CA THR A 143 -13.20 10.22 10.73
C THR A 143 -11.88 9.48 10.93
N ASN A 144 -11.27 9.00 9.85
CA ASN A 144 -10.03 8.22 9.93
C ASN A 144 -8.82 9.06 10.30
N ALA A 145 -8.83 10.37 10.01
CA ALA A 145 -7.80 11.31 10.48
C ALA A 145 -7.73 11.44 12.01
N LEU A 146 -8.74 10.99 12.75
CA LEU A 146 -8.71 10.91 14.21
C LEU A 146 -7.83 9.76 14.71
N GLY A 147 -7.42 8.86 13.83
CA GLY A 147 -6.63 7.68 14.15
C GLY A 147 -7.45 6.53 14.74
N SER A 148 -6.86 5.34 14.74
CA SER A 148 -7.46 4.12 15.32
C SER A 148 -6.39 3.26 15.96
N LYS A 149 -6.69 2.73 17.14
CA LYS A 149 -5.85 1.71 17.77
C LYS A 149 -6.32 0.31 17.41
N GLN A 150 -7.61 0.10 17.30
CA GLN A 150 -8.18 -1.23 17.10
C GLN A 150 -7.76 -1.82 15.75
N ASP A 151 -7.90 -1.07 14.67
CA ASP A 151 -7.56 -1.52 13.33
C ASP A 151 -6.05 -1.78 13.23
N ALA A 152 -5.23 -0.82 13.66
CA ALA A 152 -3.78 -0.97 13.69
C ALA A 152 -3.30 -2.21 14.48
N GLN A 153 -3.92 -2.51 15.63
CA GLN A 153 -3.55 -3.69 16.43
C GLN A 153 -3.89 -5.01 15.76
N ALA A 154 -4.93 -5.07 14.93
CA ALA A 154 -5.30 -6.26 14.18
C ALA A 154 -4.19 -6.67 13.20
N GLU A 155 -3.48 -5.71 12.60
CA GLU A 155 -2.40 -5.94 11.65
C GLU A 155 -1.12 -6.54 12.28
N LEU A 156 -1.06 -6.64 13.61
CA LEU A 156 0.08 -7.23 14.33
C LEU A 156 -0.16 -8.69 14.74
N ALA A 157 -1.21 -9.33 14.26
CA ALA A 157 -1.44 -10.74 14.51
C ALA A 157 -0.24 -11.56 13.97
N PRO A 158 0.19 -12.64 14.66
CA PRO A 158 1.36 -13.41 14.26
C PRO A 158 1.29 -13.94 12.82
N GLU A 159 0.11 -14.26 12.33
CA GLU A 159 -0.16 -14.71 10.96
C GLU A 159 -0.01 -13.61 9.91
N GLU A 160 -0.10 -12.33 10.34
CA GLU A 160 0.04 -11.15 9.50
C GLU A 160 1.50 -10.67 9.36
N LEU A 161 2.43 -11.25 10.14
CA LEU A 161 3.82 -10.80 10.20
C LEU A 161 4.79 -11.79 9.57
N CYS A 162 5.72 -11.27 8.79
CA CYS A 162 6.83 -12.01 8.21
C CYS A 162 8.16 -11.60 8.85
N GLY A 163 8.58 -12.31 9.88
CA GLY A 163 9.79 -12.01 10.61
C GLY A 163 9.55 -11.18 11.87
N ALA A 164 10.60 -10.51 12.34
CA ALA A 164 10.55 -9.72 13.57
C ALA A 164 10.16 -8.26 13.28
N LEU A 165 9.38 -7.69 14.17
CA LEU A 165 9.13 -6.23 14.18
C LEU A 165 10.44 -5.46 14.41
N PRO A 166 10.53 -4.18 13.98
CA PRO A 166 11.72 -3.36 14.17
C PRO A 166 12.18 -3.28 15.64
N ALA A 167 13.47 -3.23 15.87
CA ALA A 167 14.02 -3.11 17.22
C ALA A 167 13.49 -1.84 17.90
N GLY A 168 12.97 -2.00 19.12
CA GLY A 168 12.37 -0.91 19.90
C GLY A 168 10.91 -0.55 19.51
N PHE A 169 10.29 -1.26 18.59
CA PHE A 169 8.88 -1.10 18.28
C PHE A 169 8.01 -1.57 19.46
N ASP A 170 7.12 -0.69 19.94
CA ASP A 170 6.18 -1.03 21.00
C ASP A 170 4.83 -1.49 20.40
N ALA A 171 4.69 -2.78 20.21
CA ALA A 171 3.47 -3.38 19.65
C ALA A 171 2.21 -3.06 20.46
N LYS A 172 2.33 -2.87 21.80
CA LYS A 172 1.17 -2.56 22.67
C LYS A 172 0.72 -1.11 22.53
N ALA A 173 1.64 -0.21 22.19
CA ALA A 173 1.36 1.20 21.96
C ALA A 173 1.04 1.50 20.49
N TYR A 174 1.22 0.55 19.59
CA TYR A 174 0.96 0.76 18.16
C TYR A 174 -0.49 1.17 17.89
N ALA A 175 -0.63 2.22 17.10
CA ALA A 175 -1.91 2.78 16.68
C ALA A 175 -1.68 3.67 15.46
N THR A 176 -2.65 3.77 14.57
CA THR A 176 -2.73 4.88 13.64
C THR A 176 -2.94 6.15 14.45
N LYS A 177 -1.99 7.06 14.41
CA LYS A 177 -2.02 8.29 15.19
C LYS A 177 -2.86 9.35 14.49
N PRO A 178 -3.53 10.25 15.23
CA PRO A 178 -4.22 11.38 14.63
C PRO A 178 -3.30 12.23 13.76
N PHE A 179 -3.82 12.70 12.63
CA PHE A 179 -3.12 13.58 11.71
C PHE A 179 -4.05 14.68 11.18
N HIS A 180 -3.50 15.71 10.55
CA HIS A 180 -4.27 16.85 10.05
C HIS A 180 -4.19 16.90 8.52
N ILE A 181 -5.37 17.01 7.88
CA ILE A 181 -5.44 17.36 6.47
C ILE A 181 -5.25 18.87 6.35
N THR A 182 -4.21 19.28 5.61
CA THR A 182 -3.89 20.70 5.37
C THR A 182 -4.46 21.19 4.05
N HIS A 183 -4.72 20.28 3.10
CA HIS A 183 -5.31 20.57 1.79
C HIS A 183 -6.40 19.57 1.46
N TRP A 184 -7.61 20.06 1.21
CA TRP A 184 -8.73 19.25 0.77
C TRP A 184 -8.73 19.11 -0.74
N LEU A 185 -8.90 17.87 -1.22
CA LEU A 185 -8.91 17.50 -2.63
C LEU A 185 -10.31 17.13 -3.11
N HIS A 186 -10.51 17.35 -4.41
CA HIS A 186 -11.70 16.92 -5.16
C HIS A 186 -11.29 16.20 -6.45
N ASP A 187 -12.20 15.46 -7.04
CA ASP A 187 -11.96 14.81 -8.33
C ASP A 187 -11.60 15.83 -9.41
N GLY A 188 -10.51 15.63 -10.09
CA GLY A 188 -10.01 16.50 -11.16
C GLY A 188 -8.96 17.52 -10.70
N ASP A 189 -8.73 17.70 -9.41
CA ASP A 189 -7.69 18.58 -8.89
C ASP A 189 -6.31 18.17 -9.39
N LYS A 190 -5.37 19.11 -9.34
CA LYS A 190 -3.99 18.91 -9.80
C LYS A 190 -3.01 19.30 -8.72
N ILE A 191 -1.99 18.47 -8.55
CA ILE A 191 -0.86 18.70 -7.66
C ILE A 191 0.38 18.94 -8.52
N ASP A 192 0.93 20.16 -8.48
CA ASP A 192 2.14 20.51 -9.23
C ASP A 192 3.38 20.34 -8.36
N LEU A 193 4.34 19.54 -8.84
CA LEU A 193 5.59 19.24 -8.17
C LEU A 193 6.79 20.01 -8.76
N GLY A 194 6.54 20.93 -9.70
CA GLY A 194 7.58 21.55 -10.51
C GLY A 194 8.00 20.63 -11.66
N GLY A 195 7.58 20.97 -12.89
CA GLY A 195 7.83 20.17 -14.10
C GLY A 195 7.04 18.85 -14.22
N ARG A 196 6.42 18.39 -13.15
CA ARG A 196 5.54 17.23 -13.08
C ARG A 196 4.22 17.60 -12.40
N THR A 197 3.10 17.30 -13.04
CA THR A 197 1.76 17.54 -12.50
C THR A 197 1.01 16.23 -12.38
N LEU A 198 0.47 15.95 -11.20
CA LEU A 198 -0.37 14.78 -10.92
C LEU A 198 -1.83 15.21 -10.90
N LYS A 199 -2.68 14.50 -11.63
CA LYS A 199 -4.14 14.71 -11.60
C LYS A 199 -4.78 13.75 -10.64
N VAL A 200 -5.60 14.27 -9.73
CA VAL A 200 -6.45 13.50 -8.82
C VAL A 200 -7.64 12.93 -9.59
N ILE A 201 -7.87 11.65 -9.46
CA ILE A 201 -9.03 10.96 -10.02
C ILE A 201 -9.75 10.29 -8.85
N GLY A 202 -10.94 10.78 -8.51
CA GLY A 202 -11.80 10.13 -7.52
C GLY A 202 -12.19 8.73 -7.99
N THR A 203 -11.96 7.73 -7.17
CA THR A 203 -12.26 6.31 -7.42
C THR A 203 -13.01 5.67 -6.25
N PRO A 204 -14.13 6.28 -5.80
CA PRO A 204 -14.88 5.70 -4.68
C PRO A 204 -15.33 4.28 -5.01
N GLY A 205 -15.47 3.45 -3.97
CA GLY A 205 -15.94 2.09 -4.11
C GLY A 205 -15.28 1.12 -3.15
N HIS A 206 -13.94 1.01 -3.12
CA HIS A 206 -13.23 0.33 -2.06
C HIS A 206 -13.46 1.09 -0.73
N THR A 207 -13.24 2.40 -0.76
CA THR A 207 -13.68 3.36 0.27
C THR A 207 -14.33 4.58 -0.38
N PRO A 208 -15.09 5.42 0.37
CA PRO A 208 -15.70 6.65 -0.15
C PRO A 208 -14.68 7.71 -0.58
N ASP A 209 -13.49 7.71 0.00
CA ASP A 209 -12.43 8.69 -0.22
C ASP A 209 -11.32 8.22 -1.17
N ALA A 210 -11.49 7.04 -1.79
CA ALA A 210 -10.48 6.46 -2.66
C ALA A 210 -10.17 7.36 -3.87
N ILE A 211 -8.87 7.48 -4.17
CA ILE A 211 -8.37 8.17 -5.36
C ILE A 211 -7.29 7.36 -6.08
N ALA A 212 -7.14 7.66 -7.36
CA ALA A 212 -5.94 7.37 -8.13
C ALA A 212 -5.24 8.68 -8.51
N LEU A 213 -3.92 8.64 -8.70
CA LEU A 213 -3.15 9.77 -9.25
C LEU A 213 -2.67 9.46 -10.65
N LEU A 214 -2.91 10.36 -11.59
CA LEU A 214 -2.46 10.26 -12.97
C LEU A 214 -1.31 11.23 -13.24
N ASP A 215 -0.13 10.68 -13.55
CA ASP A 215 0.96 11.38 -14.21
C ASP A 215 0.80 11.21 -15.72
N GLU A 216 0.03 12.12 -16.33
CA GLU A 216 -0.34 12.02 -17.75
C GLU A 216 0.88 12.16 -18.67
N LYS A 217 1.86 12.97 -18.29
CA LYS A 217 3.10 13.19 -19.05
C LYS A 217 3.91 11.90 -19.21
N ASN A 218 3.98 11.10 -18.14
CA ASN A 218 4.79 9.89 -18.08
C ASN A 218 3.96 8.60 -18.26
N GLY A 219 2.64 8.71 -18.42
CA GLY A 219 1.74 7.56 -18.59
C GLY A 219 1.68 6.66 -17.35
N LEU A 220 1.79 7.22 -16.15
CA LEU A 220 1.75 6.48 -14.91
C LEU A 220 0.43 6.70 -14.18
N LEU A 221 -0.17 5.62 -13.69
CA LEU A 221 -1.37 5.67 -12.87
C LEU A 221 -1.12 4.97 -11.54
N PHE A 222 -1.11 5.72 -10.45
CA PHE A 222 -1.05 5.22 -9.09
C PHE A 222 -2.47 4.86 -8.67
N THR A 223 -2.74 3.58 -8.45
CA THR A 223 -4.12 3.09 -8.34
C THR A 223 -4.64 2.96 -6.92
N GLY A 224 -3.76 3.06 -5.92
CA GLY A 224 -4.15 2.68 -4.55
C GLY A 224 -4.77 1.29 -4.55
N ASP A 225 -5.85 1.15 -3.80
CA ASP A 225 -6.60 -0.10 -3.65
C ASP A 225 -7.76 -0.24 -4.66
N SER A 226 -7.91 0.72 -5.56
CA SER A 226 -8.84 0.52 -6.69
C SER A 226 -8.42 -0.67 -7.54
N PHE A 227 -7.10 -0.91 -7.67
CA PHE A 227 -6.56 -2.07 -8.37
C PHE A 227 -5.16 -2.45 -7.85
N TYR A 228 -4.96 -3.73 -7.59
CA TYR A 228 -3.65 -4.40 -7.40
C TYR A 228 -3.72 -5.87 -7.82
N LEU A 229 -2.57 -6.50 -8.04
CA LEU A 229 -2.49 -7.93 -8.30
C LEU A 229 -2.59 -8.70 -6.98
N GLY A 230 -3.62 -9.53 -6.87
CA GLY A 230 -3.98 -10.26 -5.65
C GLY A 230 -5.45 -10.13 -5.31
N PRO A 231 -5.87 -10.45 -4.08
CA PRO A 231 -7.25 -10.33 -3.65
C PRO A 231 -7.61 -8.87 -3.35
N ILE A 232 -8.42 -8.26 -4.21
CA ILE A 232 -8.95 -6.91 -4.02
C ILE A 232 -10.07 -6.98 -2.98
N TYR A 233 -9.94 -6.25 -1.88
CA TYR A 233 -10.85 -6.30 -0.74
C TYR A 233 -12.07 -5.39 -0.99
N LEU A 234 -13.22 -6.02 -1.21
CA LEU A 234 -14.51 -5.35 -1.46
C LEU A 234 -15.58 -5.87 -0.48
N TYR A 235 -15.21 -6.07 0.78
CA TYR A 235 -16.08 -6.65 1.82
C TYR A 235 -16.30 -5.74 3.03
N ARG A 236 -15.61 -4.61 3.12
CA ARG A 236 -15.72 -3.69 4.26
C ARG A 236 -17.11 -3.01 4.28
N PRO A 237 -17.58 -2.52 5.45
CA PRO A 237 -18.87 -1.83 5.57
C PRO A 237 -19.01 -0.61 4.65
N GLU A 238 -17.92 0.10 4.44
CA GLU A 238 -17.79 1.31 3.63
C GLU A 238 -17.72 1.05 2.12
N THR A 239 -17.58 -0.22 1.70
CA THR A 239 -17.47 -0.59 0.29
C THR A 239 -18.79 -0.37 -0.46
N ASP A 240 -18.72 0.32 -1.59
CA ASP A 240 -19.81 0.50 -2.57
C ASP A 240 -19.43 -0.12 -3.91
N LEU A 241 -20.04 -1.26 -4.24
CA LEU A 241 -19.71 -2.01 -5.46
C LEU A 241 -20.17 -1.30 -6.74
N ASP A 242 -21.22 -0.48 -6.70
CA ASP A 242 -21.66 0.29 -7.86
C ASP A 242 -20.69 1.44 -8.15
N ALA A 243 -20.29 2.15 -7.12
CA ALA A 243 -19.25 3.17 -7.21
C ALA A 243 -17.92 2.57 -7.66
N TYR A 244 -17.55 1.38 -7.16
CA TYR A 244 -16.34 0.68 -7.59
C TYR A 244 -16.32 0.38 -9.08
N VAL A 245 -17.43 -0.16 -9.63
CA VAL A 245 -17.53 -0.46 -11.06
C VAL A 245 -17.40 0.82 -11.89
N ALA A 246 -18.12 1.88 -11.52
CA ALA A 246 -18.05 3.16 -12.22
C ALA A 246 -16.62 3.74 -12.18
N SER A 247 -15.94 3.61 -11.04
CA SER A 247 -14.55 4.03 -10.88
C SER A 247 -13.61 3.23 -11.79
N MET A 248 -13.77 1.91 -11.85
CA MET A 248 -12.95 1.06 -12.71
C MET A 248 -13.19 1.30 -14.19
N GLU A 249 -14.43 1.58 -14.63
CA GLU A 249 -14.76 2.01 -16.01
C GLU A 249 -14.06 3.34 -16.35
N LYS A 250 -14.09 4.31 -15.42
CA LYS A 250 -13.36 5.58 -15.54
C LYS A 250 -11.86 5.37 -15.71
N LEU A 251 -11.24 4.50 -14.90
CA LEU A 251 -9.82 4.18 -15.01
C LEU A 251 -9.50 3.39 -16.31
N ALA A 252 -10.33 2.44 -16.70
CA ALA A 252 -10.16 1.67 -17.93
C ALA A 252 -10.16 2.55 -19.19
N ALA A 253 -10.93 3.64 -19.21
CA ALA A 253 -10.92 4.60 -20.31
C ALA A 253 -9.57 5.34 -20.48
N LEU A 254 -8.69 5.31 -19.48
CA LEU A 254 -7.36 5.91 -19.53
C LEU A 254 -6.31 5.01 -20.20
N VAL A 255 -6.57 3.71 -20.35
CA VAL A 255 -5.59 2.71 -20.82
C VAL A 255 -4.80 3.15 -22.07
N PRO A 256 -5.40 3.76 -23.11
CA PRO A 256 -4.63 4.18 -24.29
C PRO A 256 -3.52 5.22 -24.01
N ARG A 257 -3.54 5.86 -22.84
CA ARG A 257 -2.57 6.88 -22.42
C ARG A 257 -1.60 6.37 -21.35
N LEU A 258 -1.78 5.15 -20.86
CA LEU A 258 -1.01 4.58 -19.76
C LEU A 258 0.11 3.67 -20.26
N GLN A 259 1.23 3.72 -19.56
CA GLN A 259 2.36 2.81 -19.70
C GLN A 259 2.45 1.82 -18.55
N LEU A 260 2.13 2.25 -17.32
CA LEU A 260 2.20 1.44 -16.10
C LEU A 260 1.08 1.80 -15.14
N LEU A 261 0.60 0.79 -14.42
CA LEU A 261 -0.10 0.95 -13.15
C LEU A 261 0.90 0.80 -12.00
N LEU A 262 0.70 1.58 -10.95
CA LEU A 262 1.48 1.56 -9.71
C LEU A 262 0.53 1.32 -8.53
N PRO A 263 0.24 0.05 -8.21
CA PRO A 263 -0.68 -0.33 -7.13
C PRO A 263 -0.05 -0.17 -5.75
N SER A 264 -0.87 -0.04 -4.71
CA SER A 264 -0.38 0.11 -3.34
C SER A 264 -0.14 -1.21 -2.59
N HIS A 265 -0.34 -2.39 -3.23
CA HIS A 265 -0.10 -3.71 -2.62
C HIS A 265 0.59 -4.70 -3.54
N ASN A 266 1.33 -5.64 -2.93
CA ASN A 266 1.89 -6.85 -3.54
C ASN A 266 2.97 -6.62 -4.60
N THR A 267 2.68 -5.87 -5.66
CA THR A 267 3.61 -5.65 -6.78
C THR A 267 3.64 -4.18 -7.17
N PRO A 268 4.82 -3.58 -7.32
CA PRO A 268 4.95 -2.14 -7.49
C PRO A 268 4.62 -1.66 -8.92
N VAL A 269 4.39 -2.59 -9.85
CA VAL A 269 4.01 -2.28 -11.23
C VAL A 269 3.06 -3.34 -11.78
N ALA A 270 2.10 -2.90 -12.60
CA ALA A 270 1.21 -3.79 -13.34
C ALA A 270 0.91 -3.23 -14.74
N ASP A 271 0.44 -4.11 -15.63
CA ASP A 271 0.05 -3.74 -17.00
C ASP A 271 -1.30 -3.00 -16.99
N PRO A 272 -1.44 -1.85 -17.69
CA PRO A 272 -2.71 -1.14 -17.79
C PRO A 272 -3.88 -1.98 -18.35
N GLY A 273 -3.59 -3.01 -19.13
CA GLY A 273 -4.58 -3.94 -19.68
C GLY A 273 -5.36 -4.73 -18.62
N TYR A 274 -4.95 -4.69 -17.35
CA TYR A 274 -5.75 -5.26 -16.26
C TYR A 274 -7.02 -4.45 -15.97
N LEU A 275 -7.03 -3.14 -16.15
CA LEU A 275 -8.20 -2.31 -15.83
C LEU A 275 -9.47 -2.75 -16.58
N PRO A 276 -9.49 -2.94 -17.91
CA PRO A 276 -10.65 -3.49 -18.60
C PRO A 276 -10.98 -4.95 -18.22
N LYS A 277 -9.98 -5.75 -17.82
CA LYS A 277 -10.22 -7.11 -17.30
C LYS A 277 -10.99 -7.07 -15.98
N VAL A 278 -10.64 -6.13 -15.06
CA VAL A 278 -11.35 -5.93 -13.79
C VAL A 278 -12.81 -5.52 -14.03
N VAL A 279 -13.07 -4.60 -14.95
CA VAL A 279 -14.44 -4.21 -15.34
C VAL A 279 -15.23 -5.43 -15.85
N SER A 280 -14.67 -6.18 -16.79
CA SER A 280 -15.30 -7.39 -17.33
C SER A 280 -15.52 -8.45 -16.26
N ALA A 281 -14.55 -8.67 -15.37
CA ALA A 281 -14.63 -9.63 -14.28
C ALA A 281 -15.77 -9.27 -13.30
N MET A 282 -15.89 -8.00 -12.90
CA MET A 282 -16.97 -7.56 -12.02
C MET A 282 -18.35 -7.73 -12.66
N GLN A 283 -18.45 -7.48 -13.97
CA GLN A 283 -19.70 -7.73 -14.71
C GLN A 283 -20.05 -9.23 -14.73
N GLN A 284 -19.09 -10.13 -14.89
CA GLN A 284 -19.31 -11.59 -14.82
C GLN A 284 -19.78 -12.01 -13.42
N VAL A 285 -19.17 -11.47 -12.36
CA VAL A 285 -19.61 -11.73 -10.97
C VAL A 285 -21.07 -11.28 -10.78
N ARG A 286 -21.43 -10.07 -11.24
CA ARG A 286 -22.80 -9.54 -11.14
C ARG A 286 -23.84 -10.36 -11.90
N ARG A 287 -23.46 -10.98 -13.01
CA ARG A 287 -24.33 -11.90 -13.76
C ARG A 287 -24.38 -13.32 -13.22
N GLY A 288 -23.61 -13.60 -12.13
CA GLY A 288 -23.53 -14.95 -11.55
C GLY A 288 -22.81 -15.98 -12.44
N GLU A 289 -21.98 -15.53 -13.35
CA GLU A 289 -21.23 -16.38 -14.29
C GLU A 289 -20.01 -17.02 -13.63
N VAL A 290 -19.51 -16.44 -12.52
CA VAL A 290 -18.36 -16.92 -11.75
C VAL A 290 -18.84 -17.39 -10.38
N LYS A 291 -18.45 -18.61 -9.99
CA LYS A 291 -18.75 -19.14 -8.65
C LYS A 291 -17.63 -18.76 -7.70
N PRO A 292 -17.94 -18.22 -6.51
CA PRO A 292 -16.92 -17.91 -5.52
C PRO A 292 -16.38 -19.16 -4.84
N VAL A 293 -15.17 -19.03 -4.30
CA VAL A 293 -14.59 -19.93 -3.31
C VAL A 293 -14.81 -19.31 -1.93
N ALA A 294 -15.21 -20.12 -0.95
CA ALA A 294 -15.34 -19.64 0.43
C ALA A 294 -13.95 -19.40 1.03
N LYS A 295 -13.75 -18.24 1.63
CA LYS A 295 -12.49 -17.83 2.26
C LYS A 295 -12.78 -16.98 3.49
N ASP A 296 -12.49 -17.47 4.67
CA ASP A 296 -12.61 -16.75 5.95
C ASP A 296 -13.99 -16.07 6.16
N GLY A 297 -15.06 -16.80 5.83
CA GLY A 297 -16.45 -16.29 5.94
C GLY A 297 -16.84 -15.28 4.84
N LYS A 298 -16.03 -15.14 3.82
CA LYS A 298 -16.23 -14.28 2.65
C LYS A 298 -16.29 -15.11 1.36
N HIS A 299 -16.56 -14.48 0.24
CA HIS A 299 -16.60 -15.04 -1.10
C HIS A 299 -15.43 -14.51 -1.93
N GLU A 300 -14.51 -15.38 -2.35
CA GLU A 300 -13.42 -15.00 -3.25
C GLU A 300 -13.73 -15.41 -4.68
N TYR A 301 -13.78 -14.44 -5.60
CA TYR A 301 -14.00 -14.64 -7.03
C TYR A 301 -12.66 -14.55 -7.75
N LEU A 302 -12.15 -15.70 -8.22
CA LEU A 302 -10.80 -15.83 -8.78
C LEU A 302 -10.74 -15.48 -10.26
N PHE A 303 -9.75 -14.68 -10.65
CA PHE A 303 -9.39 -14.34 -12.03
C PHE A 303 -7.87 -14.44 -12.22
N GLU A 304 -7.41 -14.29 -13.47
CA GLU A 304 -5.97 -14.33 -13.77
C GLU A 304 -5.26 -13.09 -13.20
N GLY A 305 -4.41 -13.28 -12.20
CA GLY A 305 -3.59 -12.24 -11.58
C GLY A 305 -4.28 -11.43 -10.47
N PHE A 306 -5.60 -11.54 -10.30
CA PHE A 306 -6.33 -10.88 -9.22
C PHE A 306 -7.57 -11.69 -8.81
N SER A 307 -8.13 -11.33 -7.67
CA SER A 307 -9.44 -11.82 -7.25
C SER A 307 -10.25 -10.69 -6.59
N PHE A 308 -11.55 -10.91 -6.42
CA PHE A 308 -12.37 -10.05 -5.57
C PHE A 308 -12.74 -10.82 -4.31
N LEU A 309 -12.42 -10.25 -3.15
CA LEU A 309 -12.88 -10.75 -1.87
C LEU A 309 -14.09 -9.92 -1.42
N MET A 310 -15.26 -10.55 -1.40
CA MET A 310 -16.55 -9.89 -1.18
C MET A 310 -17.30 -10.54 -0.01
N ARG A 311 -18.37 -9.89 0.48
CA ARG A 311 -19.29 -10.46 1.49
C ARG A 311 -20.14 -11.59 0.95
#